data_4781ef0e70c90848d45967c3f9686bdb
#
_entry.id   4781ef0e70c90848d45967c3f9686bdb
#
_cell.length_a   1.000
_cell.length_b   1.000
_cell.length_c   1.000
_cell.angle_alpha   90.00
_cell.angle_beta   90.00
_cell.angle_gamma   90.00
#
_symmetry.space_group_name_H-M   'P 1'
#
loop_
_entity.id
_entity.type
_entity.pdbx_description
1 polymer ?
#
loop_
_entity_poly.entity_id
_entity_poly.type
_entity_poly.pdbx_seq_one_letter_code
_entity_poly.pdbx_strand_id
1 'polypeptide(L)'
;MSWAIVKNNQVIEILNGAKAITINGIQYPSSIFSAWTKADLKNIGIYPTQITSTIDSKTHTPTGGVTYTINTDHVAVHHGKKAHVLEDVTNEDKSVTTGLKSNLLAQVDSNAYKVLAPSDWMTTRQMETGVTIADDWKTWRASVRTQAKAMKTAINAVTTITDVPGLYVTYATASDGTMTSVASGHLLHWPANPDEA
;
A
#
# COMPACT_ATOMS: atom_id res chain seq x y z
N MET A 1 -1.38 -3.79 -23.38
CA MET A 1 -2.07 -2.51 -23.53
C MET A 1 -3.55 -2.80 -23.59
N SER A 2 -4.39 -2.07 -22.88
CA SER A 2 -5.85 -2.24 -22.90
C SER A 2 -6.50 -1.05 -23.62
N TRP A 3 -7.72 -1.28 -24.11
CA TRP A 3 -8.46 -0.34 -24.94
C TRP A 3 -9.89 -0.21 -24.46
N ALA A 4 -10.54 0.91 -24.71
CA ALA A 4 -11.95 1.15 -24.44
C ALA A 4 -12.71 1.37 -25.74
N ILE A 5 -13.86 0.74 -25.89
CA ILE A 5 -14.82 1.05 -26.93
C ILE A 5 -15.78 2.10 -26.38
N VAL A 6 -15.83 3.25 -27.05
CA VAL A 6 -16.67 4.40 -26.67
C VAL A 6 -17.74 4.62 -27.73
N LYS A 7 -18.99 4.75 -27.29
CA LYS A 7 -20.14 5.09 -28.14
C LYS A 7 -21.04 6.07 -27.40
N ASN A 8 -21.50 7.10 -28.09
CA ASN A 8 -22.37 8.15 -27.53
C ASN A 8 -21.83 8.73 -26.20
N ASN A 9 -20.52 9.00 -26.15
CA ASN A 9 -19.81 9.50 -24.96
C ASN A 9 -19.92 8.57 -23.73
N GLN A 10 -20.06 7.26 -23.95
CA GLN A 10 -20.06 6.24 -22.89
C GLN A 10 -19.08 5.11 -23.24
N VAL A 11 -18.39 4.61 -22.24
CA VAL A 11 -17.54 3.41 -22.37
C VAL A 11 -18.46 2.19 -22.38
N ILE A 12 -18.48 1.47 -23.51
CA ILE A 12 -19.34 0.30 -23.71
C ILE A 12 -18.60 -1.00 -23.31
N GLU A 13 -17.31 -1.07 -23.62
CA GLU A 13 -16.51 -2.27 -23.35
C GLU A 13 -15.04 -1.90 -23.10
N ILE A 14 -14.39 -2.66 -22.22
CA ILE A 14 -12.94 -2.62 -22.02
C ILE A 14 -12.33 -3.90 -22.62
N LEU A 15 -11.36 -3.72 -23.50
CA LEU A 15 -10.60 -4.78 -24.12
C LEU A 15 -9.26 -4.95 -23.41
N ASN A 16 -9.02 -6.10 -22.80
CA ASN A 16 -7.75 -6.40 -22.11
C ASN A 16 -6.62 -6.86 -23.06
N GLY A 17 -6.70 -6.49 -24.32
CA GLY A 17 -5.73 -6.84 -25.35
C GLY A 17 -6.32 -6.67 -26.75
N ALA A 18 -5.47 -6.87 -27.77
CA ALA A 18 -5.90 -6.88 -29.16
C ALA A 18 -6.74 -8.13 -29.46
N LYS A 19 -8.00 -7.94 -29.87
CA LYS A 19 -8.89 -9.00 -30.33
C LYS A 19 -9.71 -8.51 -31.51
N ALA A 20 -10.26 -9.43 -32.32
CA ALA A 20 -11.24 -9.07 -33.35
C ALA A 20 -12.49 -8.49 -32.69
N ILE A 21 -13.04 -7.42 -33.24
CA ILE A 21 -14.18 -6.69 -32.67
C ILE A 21 -15.19 -6.32 -33.77
N THR A 22 -16.42 -6.09 -33.35
CA THR A 22 -17.46 -5.58 -34.24
C THR A 22 -17.96 -4.24 -33.71
N ILE A 23 -17.86 -3.19 -34.52
CA ILE A 23 -18.34 -1.83 -34.17
C ILE A 23 -19.34 -1.39 -35.26
N ASN A 24 -20.54 -1.01 -34.86
CA ASN A 24 -21.61 -0.59 -35.77
C ASN A 24 -21.88 -1.57 -36.93
N GLY A 25 -21.76 -2.89 -36.67
CA GLY A 25 -21.97 -3.93 -37.67
C GLY A 25 -20.78 -4.22 -38.57
N ILE A 26 -19.68 -3.50 -38.44
CA ILE A 26 -18.44 -3.70 -39.20
C ILE A 26 -17.48 -4.54 -38.36
N GLN A 27 -16.97 -5.63 -38.93
CA GLN A 27 -15.97 -6.47 -38.30
C GLN A 27 -14.56 -5.94 -38.55
N TYR A 28 -13.76 -5.83 -37.50
CA TYR A 28 -12.37 -5.41 -37.55
C TYR A 28 -11.48 -6.53 -37.01
N PRO A 29 -10.40 -6.88 -37.71
CA PRO A 29 -9.45 -7.89 -37.23
C PRO A 29 -8.61 -7.32 -36.07
N SER A 30 -8.03 -8.20 -35.25
CA SER A 30 -7.14 -7.81 -34.15
C SER A 30 -5.91 -7.01 -34.59
N SER A 31 -5.50 -7.14 -35.84
CA SER A 31 -4.35 -6.44 -36.42
C SER A 31 -4.50 -4.90 -36.46
N ILE A 32 -5.73 -4.36 -36.39
CA ILE A 32 -5.92 -2.90 -36.35
C ILE A 32 -5.22 -2.26 -35.17
N PHE A 33 -5.12 -2.95 -34.02
CA PHE A 33 -4.47 -2.43 -32.81
C PHE A 33 -2.96 -2.27 -32.93
N SER A 34 -2.32 -2.90 -33.94
CA SER A 34 -0.90 -2.76 -34.24
C SER A 34 -0.63 -1.99 -35.53
N ALA A 35 -1.56 -2.02 -36.48
CA ALA A 35 -1.39 -1.42 -37.80
C ALA A 35 -1.91 0.02 -37.90
N TRP A 36 -2.93 0.36 -37.12
CA TRP A 36 -3.59 1.66 -37.18
C TRP A 36 -2.98 2.64 -36.17
N THR A 37 -3.05 3.92 -36.51
CA THR A 37 -2.67 4.98 -35.57
C THR A 37 -3.74 5.15 -34.47
N LYS A 38 -3.36 5.78 -33.36
CA LYS A 38 -4.33 6.10 -32.28
C LYS A 38 -5.48 6.98 -32.80
N ALA A 39 -5.20 7.84 -33.78
CA ALA A 39 -6.22 8.70 -34.40
C ALA A 39 -7.22 7.88 -35.22
N ASP A 40 -6.76 6.90 -36.00
CA ASP A 40 -7.63 6.02 -36.79
C ASP A 40 -8.53 5.18 -35.88
N LEU A 41 -7.95 4.61 -34.80
CA LEU A 41 -8.71 3.85 -33.81
C LEU A 41 -9.78 4.74 -33.14
N LYS A 42 -9.43 5.97 -32.78
CA LYS A 42 -10.36 6.94 -32.19
C LYS A 42 -11.52 7.28 -33.13
N ASN A 43 -11.28 7.40 -34.44
CA ASN A 43 -12.33 7.68 -35.42
C ASN A 43 -13.45 6.61 -35.44
N ILE A 44 -13.14 5.38 -35.04
CA ILE A 44 -14.13 4.29 -34.89
C ILE A 44 -14.54 4.07 -33.43
N GLY A 45 -14.14 4.97 -32.49
CA GLY A 45 -14.53 4.92 -31.10
C GLY A 45 -13.64 4.04 -30.21
N ILE A 46 -12.42 3.73 -30.62
CA ILE A 46 -11.47 2.95 -29.82
C ILE A 46 -10.42 3.89 -29.21
N TYR A 47 -10.32 3.88 -27.89
CA TYR A 47 -9.37 4.69 -27.12
C TYR A 47 -8.40 3.81 -26.33
N PRO A 48 -7.11 4.14 -26.24
CA PRO A 48 -6.24 3.50 -25.28
C PRO A 48 -6.74 3.80 -23.85
N THR A 49 -6.58 2.85 -22.94
CA THR A 49 -6.90 3.07 -21.53
C THR A 49 -5.67 3.44 -20.73
N GLN A 50 -5.84 4.30 -19.75
CA GLN A 50 -4.83 4.68 -18.78
C GLN A 50 -5.39 4.55 -17.36
N ILE A 51 -4.73 3.76 -16.51
CA ILE A 51 -5.07 3.69 -15.10
C ILE A 51 -4.52 4.94 -14.44
N THR A 52 -5.40 5.77 -13.89
CA THR A 52 -5.06 7.06 -13.29
C THR A 52 -5.16 7.06 -11.76
N SER A 53 -5.74 6.02 -11.16
CA SER A 53 -5.83 5.89 -9.71
C SER A 53 -5.03 4.70 -9.24
N THR A 54 -3.96 4.98 -8.51
CA THR A 54 -3.30 3.96 -7.67
C THR A 54 -4.01 3.91 -6.31
N ILE A 55 -4.22 2.70 -5.78
CA ILE A 55 -4.79 2.50 -4.45
C ILE A 55 -3.62 2.19 -3.52
N ASP A 56 -3.34 3.10 -2.60
CA ASP A 56 -2.41 2.82 -1.51
C ASP A 56 -3.14 2.01 -0.43
N SER A 57 -2.79 0.74 -0.30
CA SER A 57 -3.40 -0.18 0.67
C SER A 57 -3.17 0.22 2.13
N LYS A 58 -2.22 1.11 2.41
CA LYS A 58 -2.00 1.66 3.76
C LYS A 58 -3.13 2.60 4.19
N THR A 59 -3.81 3.22 3.22
CA THR A 59 -4.81 4.27 3.47
C THR A 59 -6.19 3.94 2.92
N HIS A 60 -6.27 3.03 1.94
CA HIS A 60 -7.53 2.74 1.25
C HIS A 60 -7.71 1.26 0.96
N THR A 61 -8.98 0.83 0.97
CA THR A 61 -9.41 -0.48 0.49
C THR A 61 -10.06 -0.34 -0.88
N PRO A 62 -9.76 -1.26 -1.86
CA PRO A 62 -10.50 -1.32 -3.12
C PRO A 62 -11.97 -1.62 -2.87
N THR A 63 -12.87 -0.92 -3.56
CA THR A 63 -14.32 -1.17 -3.47
C THR A 63 -14.87 -2.01 -4.62
N GLY A 64 -14.00 -2.41 -5.58
CA GLY A 64 -14.39 -3.18 -6.76
C GLY A 64 -15.10 -2.38 -7.86
N GLY A 65 -15.55 -1.16 -7.57
CA GLY A 65 -16.14 -0.27 -8.58
C GLY A 65 -15.09 0.27 -9.53
N VAL A 66 -15.46 0.47 -10.80
CA VAL A 66 -14.62 1.12 -11.80
C VAL A 66 -15.43 2.22 -12.47
N THR A 67 -14.86 3.41 -12.57
CA THR A 67 -15.43 4.52 -13.31
C THR A 67 -14.49 4.96 -14.41
N TYR A 68 -15.03 5.59 -15.45
CA TYR A 68 -14.28 5.98 -16.63
C TYR A 68 -14.46 7.47 -16.92
N THR A 69 -13.36 8.11 -17.29
CA THR A 69 -13.39 9.48 -17.82
C THR A 69 -12.82 9.45 -19.24
N ILE A 70 -13.64 9.91 -20.21
CA ILE A 70 -13.24 9.96 -21.62
C ILE A 70 -12.50 11.27 -21.83
N ASN A 71 -11.20 11.19 -22.08
CA ASN A 71 -10.35 12.31 -22.43
C ASN A 71 -10.15 12.38 -23.96
N THR A 72 -9.43 13.41 -24.42
CA THR A 72 -9.22 13.63 -25.85
C THR A 72 -8.44 12.51 -26.52
N ASP A 73 -7.50 11.87 -25.83
CA ASP A 73 -6.52 10.90 -26.37
C ASP A 73 -6.56 9.53 -25.70
N HIS A 74 -7.27 9.39 -24.58
CA HIS A 74 -7.39 8.14 -23.83
C HIS A 74 -8.66 8.10 -22.98
N VAL A 75 -9.01 6.91 -22.51
CA VAL A 75 -10.00 6.73 -21.44
C VAL A 75 -9.26 6.50 -20.13
N ALA A 76 -9.43 7.40 -19.19
CA ALA A 76 -8.92 7.25 -17.84
C ALA A 76 -9.77 6.22 -17.06
N VAL A 77 -9.11 5.25 -16.45
CA VAL A 77 -9.75 4.21 -15.63
C VAL A 77 -9.50 4.52 -14.16
N HIS A 78 -10.57 4.73 -13.40
CA HIS A 78 -10.52 5.01 -11.97
C HIS A 78 -11.06 3.82 -11.20
N HIS A 79 -10.20 3.16 -10.43
CA HIS A 79 -10.64 2.12 -9.50
C HIS A 79 -11.26 2.75 -8.26
N GLY A 80 -12.44 2.27 -7.90
CA GLY A 80 -13.13 2.71 -6.69
C GLY A 80 -12.32 2.34 -5.44
N LYS A 81 -12.23 3.28 -4.52
CA LYS A 81 -11.51 3.11 -3.25
C LYS A 81 -12.30 3.75 -2.12
N LYS A 82 -12.20 3.14 -0.94
CA LYS A 82 -12.74 3.67 0.32
C LYS A 82 -11.57 3.92 1.27
N ALA A 83 -11.48 5.11 1.82
CA ALA A 83 -10.48 5.41 2.85
C ALA A 83 -10.72 4.54 4.09
N HIS A 84 -9.64 4.09 4.73
CA HIS A 84 -9.73 3.49 6.06
C HIS A 84 -10.23 4.54 7.05
N VAL A 85 -10.99 4.09 8.05
CA VAL A 85 -11.34 4.94 9.18
C VAL A 85 -10.12 5.05 10.08
N LEU A 86 -9.72 6.28 10.42
CA LEU A 86 -8.51 6.53 11.20
C LEU A 86 -8.67 6.15 12.67
N GLU A 87 -9.75 6.62 13.28
CA GLU A 87 -10.08 6.37 14.69
C GLU A 87 -11.12 5.25 14.82
N ASP A 88 -11.23 4.67 16.01
CA ASP A 88 -12.26 3.68 16.32
C ASP A 88 -13.66 4.33 16.26
N VAL A 89 -14.62 3.59 15.71
CA VAL A 89 -16.01 4.05 15.61
C VAL A 89 -16.90 3.13 16.41
N THR A 90 -17.64 3.71 17.37
CA THR A 90 -18.70 3.00 18.07
C THR A 90 -19.98 3.04 17.24
N ASN A 91 -20.46 1.88 16.84
CA ASN A 91 -21.68 1.71 16.06
C ASN A 91 -22.95 1.85 16.95
N GLU A 92 -24.11 1.93 16.32
CA GLU A 92 -25.40 2.05 17.03
C GLU A 92 -25.70 0.83 17.93
N ASP A 93 -25.25 -0.36 17.53
CA ASP A 93 -25.36 -1.61 18.29
C ASP A 93 -24.34 -1.74 19.43
N LYS A 94 -23.56 -0.68 19.71
CA LYS A 94 -22.45 -0.62 20.68
C LYS A 94 -21.23 -1.47 20.31
N SER A 95 -21.19 -2.11 19.15
CA SER A 95 -19.97 -2.70 18.64
C SER A 95 -18.96 -1.61 18.28
N VAL A 96 -17.65 -1.95 18.31
CA VAL A 96 -16.59 -1.04 17.94
C VAL A 96 -15.96 -1.52 16.63
N THR A 97 -16.03 -0.68 15.60
CA THR A 97 -15.22 -0.86 14.40
C THR A 97 -13.85 -0.28 14.66
N THR A 98 -12.84 -1.13 14.68
CA THR A 98 -11.47 -0.75 14.98
C THR A 98 -10.90 0.12 13.84
N GLY A 99 -10.38 1.28 14.21
CA GLY A 99 -9.74 2.21 13.30
C GLY A 99 -8.31 1.80 12.92
N LEU A 100 -7.76 2.51 11.96
CA LEU A 100 -6.41 2.24 11.47
C LEU A 100 -5.35 2.47 12.55
N LYS A 101 -5.49 3.52 13.39
CA LYS A 101 -4.57 3.77 14.50
C LYS A 101 -4.50 2.60 15.47
N SER A 102 -5.62 2.11 15.95
CA SER A 102 -5.68 0.97 16.88
C SER A 102 -5.07 -0.29 16.26
N ASN A 103 -5.32 -0.54 14.98
CA ASN A 103 -4.71 -1.65 14.26
C ASN A 103 -3.18 -1.50 14.16
N LEU A 104 -2.67 -0.30 13.85
CA LEU A 104 -1.23 -0.04 13.79
C LEU A 104 -0.57 -0.15 15.16
N LEU A 105 -1.21 0.34 16.23
CA LEU A 105 -0.71 0.19 17.61
C LEU A 105 -0.60 -1.29 18.00
N ALA A 106 -1.63 -2.08 17.73
CA ALA A 106 -1.61 -3.52 17.98
C ALA A 106 -0.53 -4.24 17.15
N GLN A 107 -0.31 -3.81 15.91
CA GLN A 107 0.76 -4.34 15.06
C GLN A 107 2.14 -4.02 15.62
N VAL A 108 2.38 -2.80 16.13
CA VAL A 108 3.65 -2.43 16.78
C VAL A 108 3.88 -3.33 18.01
N ASP A 109 2.86 -3.54 18.86
CA ASP A 109 2.99 -4.39 20.05
C ASP A 109 3.29 -5.85 19.68
N SER A 110 2.54 -6.41 18.72
CA SER A 110 2.76 -7.77 18.24
C SER A 110 4.16 -7.96 17.66
N ASN A 111 4.65 -7.00 16.87
CA ASN A 111 5.98 -7.09 16.28
C ASN A 111 7.09 -6.89 17.33
N ALA A 112 6.94 -5.95 18.26
CA ALA A 112 7.88 -5.78 19.37
C ALA A 112 8.02 -7.07 20.19
N TYR A 113 6.91 -7.74 20.48
CA TYR A 113 6.90 -9.04 21.13
C TYR A 113 7.68 -10.08 20.32
N LYS A 114 7.39 -10.23 19.03
CA LYS A 114 8.10 -11.19 18.15
C LYS A 114 9.59 -10.93 18.07
N VAL A 115 9.99 -9.66 18.01
CA VAL A 115 11.40 -9.25 17.97
C VAL A 115 12.11 -9.59 19.27
N LEU A 116 11.46 -9.39 20.43
CA LEU A 116 12.05 -9.64 21.75
C LEU A 116 12.03 -11.13 22.15
N ALA A 117 11.01 -11.88 21.74
CA ALA A 117 10.76 -13.25 22.17
C ALA A 117 11.97 -14.21 22.06
N PRO A 118 12.79 -14.20 20.98
CA PRO A 118 13.98 -15.06 20.89
C PRO A 118 15.00 -14.86 22.01
N SER A 119 15.00 -13.69 22.66
CA SER A 119 15.91 -13.34 23.74
C SER A 119 15.30 -13.42 25.16
N ASP A 120 14.01 -13.78 25.28
CA ASP A 120 13.32 -13.78 26.58
C ASP A 120 13.86 -14.86 27.52
N TRP A 121 14.36 -15.97 27.00
CA TRP A 121 15.01 -17.02 27.77
C TRP A 121 16.22 -16.49 28.58
N MET A 122 16.91 -15.46 28.11
CA MET A 122 18.03 -14.84 28.81
C MET A 122 17.57 -14.22 30.14
N THR A 123 16.36 -13.64 30.15
CA THR A 123 15.77 -13.08 31.37
C THR A 123 15.43 -14.18 32.37
N THR A 124 14.81 -15.26 31.91
CA THR A 124 14.52 -16.43 32.75
C THR A 124 15.80 -17.04 33.33
N ARG A 125 16.82 -17.25 32.49
CA ARG A 125 18.14 -17.76 32.92
C ARG A 125 18.77 -16.86 33.99
N GLN A 126 18.72 -15.55 33.82
CA GLN A 126 19.23 -14.60 34.83
C GLN A 126 18.50 -14.74 36.15
N MET A 127 17.17 -14.91 36.15
CA MET A 127 16.36 -15.08 37.36
C MET A 127 16.65 -16.42 38.06
N GLU A 128 16.85 -17.50 37.33
CA GLU A 128 17.04 -18.85 37.86
C GLU A 128 18.49 -19.11 38.32
N THR A 129 19.46 -18.59 37.60
CA THR A 129 20.88 -18.97 37.77
C THR A 129 21.78 -17.82 38.25
N GLY A 130 21.27 -16.57 38.25
CA GLY A 130 22.06 -15.38 38.52
C GLY A 130 23.02 -14.96 37.40
N VAL A 131 23.06 -15.69 36.27
CA VAL A 131 23.88 -15.33 35.11
C VAL A 131 23.32 -14.11 34.44
N THR A 132 24.05 -13.00 34.43
CA THR A 132 23.63 -11.73 33.85
C THR A 132 23.51 -11.82 32.33
N ILE A 133 22.48 -11.13 31.77
CA ILE A 133 22.38 -10.92 30.32
C ILE A 133 23.57 -10.04 29.89
N ALA A 134 24.19 -10.36 28.76
CA ALA A 134 25.26 -9.55 28.18
C ALA A 134 24.77 -8.12 27.88
N ASP A 135 25.64 -7.12 28.01
CA ASP A 135 25.25 -5.71 28.00
C ASP A 135 24.78 -5.25 26.61
N ASP A 136 25.31 -5.83 25.53
CA ASP A 136 24.84 -5.60 24.16
C ASP A 136 23.38 -6.05 23.98
N TRP A 137 23.01 -7.23 24.48
CA TRP A 137 21.65 -7.73 24.49
C TRP A 137 20.69 -6.87 25.35
N LYS A 138 21.14 -6.41 26.53
CA LYS A 138 20.35 -5.47 27.35
C LYS A 138 20.10 -4.17 26.60
N THR A 139 21.15 -3.62 25.99
CA THR A 139 21.09 -2.37 25.22
C THR A 139 20.16 -2.52 24.02
N TRP A 140 20.28 -3.62 23.26
CA TRP A 140 19.40 -3.89 22.14
C TRP A 140 17.95 -4.04 22.58
N ARG A 141 17.66 -4.82 23.63
CA ARG A 141 16.28 -4.96 24.17
C ARG A 141 15.69 -3.62 24.61
N ALA A 142 16.50 -2.75 25.19
CA ALA A 142 16.09 -1.39 25.55
C ALA A 142 15.79 -0.54 24.30
N SER A 143 16.63 -0.64 23.26
CA SER A 143 16.42 0.08 22.00
C SER A 143 15.14 -0.37 21.28
N VAL A 144 14.82 -1.66 21.26
CA VAL A 144 13.55 -2.18 20.71
C VAL A 144 12.35 -1.58 21.44
N ARG A 145 12.36 -1.53 22.78
CA ARG A 145 11.24 -0.90 23.54
C ARG A 145 11.14 0.60 23.30
N THR A 146 12.27 1.28 23.20
CA THR A 146 12.32 2.72 22.87
C THR A 146 11.74 2.98 21.49
N GLN A 147 12.12 2.17 20.52
CA GLN A 147 11.61 2.26 19.14
C GLN A 147 10.10 1.98 19.09
N ALA A 148 9.61 0.96 19.79
CA ALA A 148 8.18 0.69 19.90
C ALA A 148 7.41 1.89 20.47
N LYS A 149 7.94 2.53 21.52
CA LYS A 149 7.33 3.74 22.11
C LYS A 149 7.31 4.90 21.10
N ALA A 150 8.41 5.11 20.38
CA ALA A 150 8.50 6.17 19.36
C ALA A 150 7.48 5.93 18.23
N MET A 151 7.36 4.70 17.72
CA MET A 151 6.35 4.34 16.72
C MET A 151 4.93 4.63 17.21
N LYS A 152 4.58 4.22 18.44
CA LYS A 152 3.26 4.48 19.03
C LYS A 152 2.99 5.97 19.17
N THR A 153 3.99 6.75 19.58
CA THR A 153 3.85 8.20 19.66
C THR A 153 3.59 8.81 18.29
N ALA A 154 4.30 8.37 17.26
CA ALA A 154 4.10 8.83 15.89
C ALA A 154 2.70 8.46 15.36
N ILE A 155 2.22 7.24 15.61
CA ILE A 155 0.87 6.80 15.21
C ILE A 155 -0.20 7.69 15.88
N ASN A 156 -0.06 7.95 17.17
CA ASN A 156 -1.03 8.78 17.92
C ASN A 156 -1.04 10.24 17.44
N ALA A 157 0.09 10.74 16.92
CA ALA A 157 0.21 12.10 16.38
C ALA A 157 -0.46 12.28 15.01
N VAL A 158 -0.77 11.21 14.27
CA VAL A 158 -1.47 11.30 12.98
C VAL A 158 -2.88 11.87 13.18
N THR A 159 -3.23 12.86 12.38
CA THR A 159 -4.56 13.50 12.42
C THR A 159 -5.38 13.24 11.19
N THR A 160 -4.74 12.90 10.06
CA THR A 160 -5.42 12.60 8.80
C THR A 160 -4.93 11.30 8.19
N ILE A 161 -5.78 10.63 7.40
CA ILE A 161 -5.42 9.38 6.73
C ILE A 161 -4.24 9.57 5.75
N THR A 162 -4.07 10.77 5.21
CA THR A 162 -3.01 11.11 4.26
C THR A 162 -1.62 11.19 4.91
N ASP A 163 -1.54 11.31 6.23
CA ASP A 163 -0.28 11.35 6.97
C ASP A 163 0.27 9.94 7.26
N VAL A 164 -0.58 8.93 7.21
CA VAL A 164 -0.23 7.52 7.50
C VAL A 164 0.96 6.99 6.68
N PRO A 165 1.05 7.24 5.36
CA PRO A 165 2.21 6.81 4.58
C PRO A 165 3.55 7.36 5.10
N GLY A 166 3.55 8.57 5.69
CA GLY A 166 4.75 9.19 6.29
C GLY A 166 5.29 8.48 7.53
N LEU A 167 4.50 7.58 8.16
CA LEU A 167 4.97 6.75 9.28
C LEU A 167 5.96 5.67 8.84
N TYR A 168 5.91 5.26 7.58
CA TYR A 168 6.72 4.15 7.07
C TYR A 168 8.07 4.66 6.55
N VAL A 169 9.09 3.81 6.72
CA VAL A 169 10.38 4.03 6.07
C VAL A 169 10.19 3.92 4.56
N THR A 170 10.71 4.89 3.83
CA THR A 170 10.82 4.82 2.38
C THR A 170 12.28 4.66 1.99
N TYR A 171 12.53 3.93 0.92
CA TYR A 171 13.86 3.69 0.39
C TYR A 171 13.99 4.34 -0.97
N ALA A 172 15.11 5.00 -1.22
CA ALA A 172 15.53 5.42 -2.55
C ALA A 172 16.66 4.52 -3.02
N THR A 173 16.69 4.24 -4.30
CA THR A 173 17.82 3.56 -4.94
C THR A 173 18.81 4.61 -5.41
N ALA A 174 20.03 4.57 -4.91
CA ALA A 174 21.12 5.40 -5.39
C ALA A 174 21.54 4.98 -6.81
N SER A 175 22.34 5.83 -7.49
CA SER A 175 22.82 5.57 -8.86
C SER A 175 23.68 4.31 -8.99
N ASP A 176 24.28 3.84 -7.89
CA ASP A 176 25.05 2.60 -7.80
C ASP A 176 24.21 1.35 -7.49
N GLY A 177 22.88 1.49 -7.38
CA GLY A 177 21.96 0.41 -7.07
C GLY A 177 21.77 0.16 -5.57
N THR A 178 22.44 0.87 -4.68
CA THR A 178 22.25 0.74 -3.24
C THR A 178 20.92 1.36 -2.80
N MET A 179 20.24 0.71 -1.85
CA MET A 179 19.00 1.23 -1.25
C MET A 179 19.34 1.99 0.02
N THR A 180 18.93 3.25 0.07
CA THR A 180 19.09 4.10 1.26
C THR A 180 17.72 4.51 1.80
N SER A 181 17.55 4.52 3.12
CA SER A 181 16.34 5.04 3.74
C SER A 181 16.32 6.56 3.63
N VAL A 182 15.24 7.12 3.07
CA VAL A 182 15.12 8.56 2.78
C VAL A 182 14.03 9.27 3.58
N ALA A 183 13.21 8.56 4.33
CA ALA A 183 12.14 9.16 5.13
C ALA A 183 12.38 9.01 6.62
N SER A 184 11.83 9.97 7.34
CA SER A 184 11.85 10.02 8.79
C SER A 184 10.93 9.02 9.49
N GLY A 185 10.08 8.31 8.74
CA GLY A 185 9.18 7.30 9.29
C GLY A 185 9.96 6.04 9.69
N HIS A 186 9.60 5.48 10.85
CA HIS A 186 10.27 4.30 11.40
C HIS A 186 9.30 3.17 11.72
N LEU A 187 8.06 3.23 11.20
CA LEU A 187 7.05 2.23 11.51
C LEU A 187 7.50 0.85 11.03
N LEU A 188 7.54 -0.11 11.97
CA LEU A 188 7.98 -1.49 11.78
C LEU A 188 9.46 -1.66 11.40
N HIS A 189 10.27 -0.62 11.54
CA HIS A 189 11.72 -0.70 11.40
C HIS A 189 12.35 -0.95 12.77
N TRP A 190 12.97 -2.11 12.95
CA TRP A 190 13.53 -2.55 14.22
C TRP A 190 15.06 -2.54 14.20
N PRO A 191 15.73 -2.26 15.32
CA PRO A 191 17.19 -2.36 15.40
C PRO A 191 17.63 -3.81 15.19
N ALA A 192 18.72 -4.01 14.43
CA ALA A 192 19.34 -5.30 14.26
C ALA A 192 19.77 -5.87 15.63
N ASN A 193 19.63 -7.17 15.82
CA ASN A 193 20.07 -7.81 17.06
C ASN A 193 21.60 -7.96 17.08
N PRO A 194 22.22 -8.19 18.27
CA PRO A 194 23.68 -8.27 18.41
C PRO A 194 24.34 -9.37 17.58
N ASP A 195 23.62 -10.44 17.21
CA ASP A 195 24.16 -11.54 16.40
C ASP A 195 24.09 -11.22 14.89
N GLU A 196 23.37 -10.16 14.49
CA GLU A 196 23.20 -9.70 13.10
C GLU A 196 23.95 -8.40 12.81
N ALA A 197 24.59 -7.79 13.82
CA ALA A 197 25.25 -6.48 13.75
C ALA A 197 26.72 -6.54 13.35
#